data_65fc9f00507c39fb9031a57529d1d6ac
#
_entry.id   65fc9f00507c39fb9031a57529d1d6ac
#
_cell.length_a   1.000
_cell.length_b   1.000
_cell.length_c   1.000
_cell.angle_alpha   90.00
_cell.angle_beta   90.00
_cell.angle_gamma   90.00
#
_symmetry.space_group_name_H-M   'P 1'
#
loop_
_entity.id
_entity.type
_entity.pdbx_description
1 polymer ?
#
loop_
_entity_poly.entity_id
_entity_poly.type
_entity_poly.pdbx_seq_one_letter_code
_entity_poly.pdbx_strand_id
1 'polypeptide(L)'
;QEEYYSATGRCCIKTQTALLLTLKYLLSKNEELTKRQLLKLFEQSNHKLKTGFVGTPLLNNVLTDNGMNDLAYELLLNEEFPGWLYEVKLGATTVWERWNSLLADGTISGISMNSMNHYAYGSIQEWMFRHVAGINTMESHPGVRTVQFAPTLNWDLRYAEAKYDSASGMYSIRWELSDKEHVTITMDVPFDCTAEAVLPMVAKSEKEAVAEVLGSEENGRYLLEPGH
;
A
#
# COMPACT_ATOMS: atom_id res chain seq x y z
N GLN A 1 14.35 23.56 9.52
CA GLN A 1 14.92 22.75 8.39
C GLN A 1 16.45 22.75 8.42
N GLU A 2 17.14 23.86 8.70
CA GLU A 2 18.62 23.92 8.70
C GLU A 2 19.28 22.98 9.70
N GLU A 3 18.65 22.69 10.81
CA GLU A 3 19.12 21.78 11.84
C GLU A 3 19.12 20.31 11.39
N TYR A 4 18.16 19.93 10.53
CA TYR A 4 17.91 18.52 10.15
C TYR A 4 18.40 18.15 8.75
N TYR A 5 18.94 19.12 8.01
CA TYR A 5 19.42 18.90 6.64
C TYR A 5 20.83 19.45 6.43
N SER A 6 21.64 18.69 5.72
CA SER A 6 22.93 19.17 5.24
C SER A 6 22.75 20.29 4.18
N ALA A 7 23.83 20.99 3.86
CA ALA A 7 23.85 21.97 2.77
C ALA A 7 23.42 21.37 1.41
N THR A 8 23.63 20.06 1.21
CA THR A 8 23.23 19.36 -0.01
C THR A 8 21.77 18.87 0.00
N GLY A 9 21.01 19.20 1.05
CA GLY A 9 19.62 18.76 1.21
C GLY A 9 19.44 17.33 1.75
N ARG A 10 20.51 16.69 2.22
CA ARG A 10 20.44 15.36 2.80
C ARG A 10 19.87 15.42 4.22
N CYS A 11 18.90 14.56 4.53
CA CYS A 11 18.38 14.41 5.90
C CYS A 11 19.47 13.84 6.82
N CYS A 12 19.68 14.50 7.96
CA CYS A 12 20.71 14.12 8.94
C CYS A 12 20.25 12.98 9.86
N ILE A 13 18.93 12.77 10.00
CA ILE A 13 18.37 11.69 10.82
C ILE A 13 18.28 10.42 9.97
N LYS A 14 19.14 9.45 10.30
CA LYS A 14 19.33 8.23 9.50
C LYS A 14 18.46 7.07 10.02
N THR A 15 17.14 7.25 10.04
CA THR A 15 16.19 6.17 10.37
C THR A 15 15.14 6.05 9.29
N GLN A 16 14.61 4.85 9.04
CA GLN A 16 13.51 4.64 8.11
C GLN A 16 12.33 5.56 8.45
N THR A 17 11.91 5.59 9.72
CA THR A 17 10.79 6.43 10.18
C THR A 17 10.98 7.92 9.86
N ALA A 18 12.18 8.49 10.10
CA ALA A 18 12.43 9.89 9.83
C ALA A 18 12.32 10.22 8.33
N LEU A 19 12.84 9.35 7.47
CA LEU A 19 12.76 9.56 6.02
C LEU A 19 11.33 9.35 5.48
N LEU A 20 10.57 8.40 6.04
CA LEU A 20 9.15 8.23 5.73
C LEU A 20 8.33 9.47 6.10
N LEU A 21 8.52 10.01 7.31
CA LEU A 21 7.89 11.25 7.73
C LEU A 21 8.27 12.43 6.82
N THR A 22 9.55 12.50 6.44
CA THR A 22 10.07 13.54 5.55
C THR A 22 9.38 13.51 4.18
N LEU A 23 9.20 12.32 3.60
CA LEU A 23 8.49 12.16 2.32
C LEU A 23 6.98 12.40 2.47
N LYS A 24 6.35 11.82 3.49
CA LYS A 24 4.90 11.93 3.71
C LYS A 24 4.43 13.38 3.85
N TYR A 25 5.18 14.18 4.59
CA TYR A 25 4.79 15.55 4.91
C TYR A 25 5.52 16.62 4.07
N LEU A 26 6.12 16.21 2.95
CA LEU A 26 6.80 17.09 2.00
C LEU A 26 7.85 18.01 2.66
N LEU A 27 8.53 17.49 3.68
CA LEU A 27 9.57 18.21 4.41
C LEU A 27 10.94 18.15 3.74
N SER A 28 11.09 17.34 2.71
CA SER A 28 12.35 17.15 2.00
C SER A 28 12.80 18.40 1.27
N LYS A 29 14.09 18.72 1.38
CA LYS A 29 14.74 19.72 0.52
C LYS A 29 15.10 19.16 -0.86
N ASN A 30 15.23 17.85 -0.97
CA ASN A 30 15.52 17.12 -2.19
C ASN A 30 14.90 15.72 -2.08
N GLU A 31 13.74 15.56 -2.68
CA GLU A 31 12.93 14.35 -2.59
C GLU A 31 13.67 13.13 -3.14
N GLU A 32 14.29 13.23 -4.31
CA GLU A 32 15.05 12.15 -4.91
C GLU A 32 16.25 11.71 -4.05
N LEU A 33 16.89 12.65 -3.39
CA LEU A 33 17.95 12.33 -2.44
C LEU A 33 17.41 11.61 -1.21
N THR A 34 16.23 12.02 -0.72
CA THR A 34 15.57 11.39 0.43
C THR A 34 15.12 9.97 0.09
N LYS A 35 14.54 9.73 -1.11
CA LYS A 35 14.20 8.40 -1.61
C LYS A 35 15.43 7.49 -1.67
N ARG A 36 16.54 7.97 -2.24
CA ARG A 36 17.80 7.21 -2.29
C ARG A 36 18.36 6.92 -0.88
N GLN A 37 18.23 7.86 0.06
CA GLN A 37 18.62 7.61 1.44
C GLN A 37 17.77 6.50 2.08
N LEU A 38 16.47 6.52 1.84
CA LEU A 38 15.54 5.51 2.35
C LEU A 38 15.86 4.12 1.78
N LEU A 39 16.00 3.99 0.46
CA LEU A 39 16.39 2.74 -0.20
C LEU A 39 17.70 2.20 0.36
N LYS A 40 18.71 3.05 0.54
CA LYS A 40 19.99 2.64 1.15
C LYS A 40 19.83 2.10 2.58
N LEU A 41 18.90 2.63 3.38
CA LEU A 41 18.64 2.09 4.72
C LEU A 41 17.97 0.71 4.65
N PHE A 42 17.12 0.47 3.65
CA PHE A 42 16.54 -0.86 3.43
C PHE A 42 17.62 -1.86 2.97
N GLU A 43 18.46 -1.50 2.01
CA GLU A 43 19.61 -2.32 1.60
C GLU A 43 20.50 -2.69 2.83
N GLN A 44 20.84 -1.73 3.67
CA GLN A 44 21.65 -1.93 4.88
C GLN A 44 20.97 -2.80 5.94
N SER A 45 19.65 -2.93 5.90
CA SER A 45 18.87 -3.78 6.78
C SER A 45 18.46 -5.11 6.14
N ASN A 46 19.04 -5.48 4.99
CA ASN A 46 18.65 -6.64 4.18
C ASN A 46 17.15 -6.61 3.87
N HIS A 47 16.64 -5.46 3.43
CA HIS A 47 15.24 -5.19 3.12
C HIS A 47 14.27 -5.50 4.27
N LYS A 48 14.76 -5.41 5.52
CA LYS A 48 13.91 -5.59 6.70
C LYS A 48 13.43 -4.25 7.25
N LEU A 49 12.20 -4.21 7.68
CA LEU A 49 11.65 -3.02 8.32
C LEU A 49 12.28 -2.81 9.71
N LYS A 50 12.55 -1.55 10.02
CA LYS A 50 13.05 -1.08 11.32
C LYS A 50 12.19 0.08 11.85
N THR A 51 10.92 0.02 11.53
CA THR A 51 9.92 0.98 11.98
C THR A 51 9.16 0.43 13.17
N GLY A 52 8.72 1.33 14.03
CA GLY A 52 7.79 1.04 15.12
C GLY A 52 6.42 1.67 14.85
N PHE A 53 5.65 1.96 15.89
CA PHE A 53 4.26 2.45 15.81
C PHE A 53 4.08 3.74 15.00
N VAL A 54 5.08 4.60 14.95
CA VAL A 54 5.03 5.86 14.18
C VAL A 54 5.34 5.63 12.70
N GLY A 55 6.32 4.79 12.38
CA GLY A 55 6.79 4.62 11.00
C GLY A 55 6.01 3.55 10.23
N THR A 56 5.61 2.47 10.88
CA THR A 56 4.95 1.34 10.20
C THR A 56 3.62 1.72 9.52
N PRO A 57 2.74 2.53 10.13
CA PRO A 57 1.50 2.96 9.47
C PRO A 57 1.73 3.78 8.20
N LEU A 58 2.86 4.45 8.08
CA LEU A 58 3.21 5.26 6.91
C LEU A 58 3.96 4.49 5.84
N LEU A 59 4.60 3.39 6.23
CA LEU A 59 5.64 2.71 5.46
C LEU A 59 5.20 2.37 4.04
N ASN A 60 4.25 1.46 3.89
CA ASN A 60 3.86 0.94 2.59
C ASN A 60 3.18 2.00 1.72
N ASN A 61 2.34 2.87 2.33
CA ASN A 61 1.73 3.99 1.61
C ASN A 61 2.82 4.93 1.05
N VAL A 62 3.78 5.34 1.86
CA VAL A 62 4.86 6.24 1.40
C VAL A 62 5.74 5.59 0.34
N LEU A 63 6.04 4.31 0.48
CA LEU A 63 6.81 3.59 -0.54
C LEU A 63 6.07 3.59 -1.89
N THR A 64 4.78 3.25 -1.89
CA THR A 64 3.95 3.21 -3.09
C THR A 64 3.77 4.60 -3.71
N ASP A 65 3.43 5.62 -2.90
CA ASP A 65 3.26 7.01 -3.35
C ASP A 65 4.55 7.59 -3.98
N ASN A 66 5.70 6.99 -3.68
CA ASN A 66 7.01 7.39 -4.20
C ASN A 66 7.59 6.42 -5.25
N GLY A 67 6.79 5.52 -5.79
CA GLY A 67 7.19 4.61 -6.88
C GLY A 67 8.05 3.42 -6.45
N MET A 68 8.06 3.08 -5.17
CA MET A 68 8.83 1.97 -4.60
C MET A 68 7.91 0.76 -4.29
N ASN A 69 7.01 0.42 -5.22
CA ASN A 69 6.00 -0.63 -5.05
C ASN A 69 6.60 -2.00 -4.76
N ASP A 70 7.65 -2.38 -5.48
CA ASP A 70 8.27 -3.69 -5.33
C ASP A 70 8.77 -3.89 -3.89
N LEU A 71 9.39 -2.86 -3.32
CA LEU A 71 9.82 -2.90 -1.92
C LEU A 71 8.64 -2.97 -0.95
N ALA A 72 7.53 -2.26 -1.22
CA ALA A 72 6.34 -2.32 -0.38
C ALA A 72 5.74 -3.73 -0.35
N TYR A 73 5.68 -4.41 -1.50
CA TYR A 73 5.23 -5.80 -1.59
C TYR A 73 6.23 -6.78 -0.97
N GLU A 74 7.53 -6.60 -1.20
CA GLU A 74 8.57 -7.41 -0.57
C GLU A 74 8.45 -7.40 0.95
N LEU A 75 8.20 -6.22 1.55
CA LEU A 75 8.01 -6.08 2.99
C LEU A 75 6.74 -6.76 3.50
N LEU A 76 5.62 -6.67 2.75
CA LEU A 76 4.37 -7.37 3.09
C LEU A 76 4.56 -8.89 3.04
N LEU A 77 5.19 -9.38 1.97
CA LEU A 77 5.33 -10.80 1.69
C LEU A 77 6.53 -11.46 2.41
N ASN A 78 7.29 -10.68 3.19
CA ASN A 78 8.41 -11.20 3.97
C ASN A 78 7.93 -12.14 5.08
N GLU A 79 8.34 -13.40 4.99
CA GLU A 79 8.02 -14.44 5.98
C GLU A 79 8.99 -14.52 7.16
N GLU A 80 10.06 -13.72 7.12
CA GLU A 80 11.06 -13.66 8.17
C GLU A 80 10.81 -12.49 9.14
N PHE A 81 11.36 -12.61 10.35
CA PHE A 81 11.40 -11.52 11.32
C PHE A 81 12.24 -10.32 10.81
N PRO A 82 11.76 -9.09 11.01
CA PRO A 82 10.41 -8.67 11.39
C PRO A 82 9.46 -8.59 10.18
N GLY A 83 8.20 -8.94 10.35
CA GLY A 83 7.21 -8.87 9.27
C GLY A 83 5.86 -9.46 9.64
N TRP A 84 4.82 -9.10 8.90
CA TRP A 84 3.44 -9.58 9.13
C TRP A 84 3.31 -11.09 8.90
N LEU A 85 3.91 -11.63 7.82
CA LEU A 85 3.83 -13.06 7.55
C LEU A 85 4.67 -13.90 8.52
N TYR A 86 5.69 -13.33 9.16
CA TYR A 86 6.38 -13.97 10.27
C TYR A 86 5.40 -14.30 11.42
N GLU A 87 4.55 -13.34 11.81
CA GLU A 87 3.53 -13.56 12.82
C GLU A 87 2.52 -14.62 12.40
N VAL A 88 2.04 -14.55 11.14
CA VAL A 88 1.12 -15.55 10.57
C VAL A 88 1.73 -16.95 10.59
N LYS A 89 3.01 -17.12 10.24
CA LYS A 89 3.72 -18.42 10.30
C LYS A 89 3.82 -18.98 11.71
N LEU A 90 3.84 -18.13 12.72
CA LEU A 90 3.79 -18.54 14.13
C LEU A 90 2.36 -18.78 14.64
N GLY A 91 1.37 -18.73 13.75
CA GLY A 91 -0.04 -19.01 14.07
C GLY A 91 -0.82 -17.82 14.60
N ALA A 92 -0.36 -16.59 14.38
CA ALA A 92 -1.10 -15.39 14.76
C ALA A 92 -2.48 -15.33 14.07
N THR A 93 -3.52 -15.10 14.83
CA THR A 93 -4.90 -14.83 14.36
C THR A 93 -5.29 -13.37 14.55
N THR A 94 -4.44 -12.60 15.19
CA THR A 94 -4.57 -11.17 15.47
C THR A 94 -3.22 -10.50 15.25
N VAL A 95 -3.19 -9.20 15.03
CA VAL A 95 -1.94 -8.44 14.88
C VAL A 95 -1.34 -8.19 16.27
N TRP A 96 -0.06 -8.45 16.43
CA TRP A 96 0.64 -8.30 17.68
C TRP A 96 1.19 -6.89 17.89
N GLU A 97 1.46 -6.55 19.16
CA GLU A 97 2.07 -5.27 19.55
C GLU A 97 3.53 -5.16 19.11
N ARG A 98 4.24 -6.28 19.11
CA ARG A 98 5.63 -6.37 18.68
C ARG A 98 5.81 -7.47 17.66
N TRP A 99 6.67 -7.26 16.68
CA TRP A 99 7.02 -8.26 15.67
C TRP A 99 7.51 -9.59 16.25
N ASN A 100 8.05 -9.57 17.47
CA ASN A 100 8.53 -10.73 18.21
C ASN A 100 7.72 -11.00 19.48
N SER A 101 6.43 -10.74 19.48
CA SER A 101 5.57 -11.06 20.64
C SER A 101 5.65 -12.55 21.02
N LEU A 102 5.75 -13.43 20.02
CA LEU A 102 6.27 -14.79 20.17
C LEU A 102 7.66 -14.90 19.53
N LEU A 103 8.52 -15.67 20.15
CA LEU A 103 9.81 -16.08 19.61
C LEU A 103 9.63 -17.29 18.67
N ALA A 104 10.65 -17.60 17.89
CA ALA A 104 10.61 -18.69 16.93
C ALA A 104 10.37 -20.07 17.57
N ASP A 105 10.68 -20.24 18.85
CA ASP A 105 10.42 -21.44 19.65
C ASP A 105 9.02 -21.49 20.26
N GLY A 106 8.17 -20.48 19.97
CA GLY A 106 6.80 -20.35 20.46
C GLY A 106 6.69 -19.77 21.87
N THR A 107 7.78 -19.35 22.49
CA THR A 107 7.75 -18.71 23.81
C THR A 107 7.40 -17.22 23.71
N ILE A 108 6.78 -16.68 24.76
CA ILE A 108 6.45 -15.26 24.84
C ILE A 108 7.72 -14.46 25.09
N SER A 109 7.96 -13.43 24.26
CA SER A 109 9.21 -12.64 24.34
C SER A 109 9.30 -11.72 25.57
N GLY A 110 8.24 -11.63 26.37
CA GLY A 110 8.19 -10.83 27.60
C GLY A 110 6.74 -10.50 27.98
N ILE A 111 6.55 -10.07 29.23
CA ILE A 111 5.23 -9.78 29.79
C ILE A 111 4.86 -8.29 29.79
N SER A 112 5.78 -7.41 29.45
CA SER A 112 5.59 -5.95 29.40
C SER A 112 5.44 -5.48 27.95
N MET A 113 4.45 -4.62 27.69
CA MET A 113 4.15 -4.10 26.36
C MET A 113 4.15 -5.20 25.28
N ASN A 114 3.37 -6.24 25.49
CA ASN A 114 3.32 -7.42 24.62
C ASN A 114 1.89 -7.95 24.47
N SER A 115 1.00 -7.11 23.93
CA SER A 115 -0.36 -7.51 23.59
C SER A 115 -0.35 -8.39 22.33
N MET A 116 -1.14 -9.47 22.36
CA MET A 116 -1.39 -10.31 21.19
C MET A 116 -2.54 -9.79 20.32
N ASN A 117 -3.12 -8.65 20.65
CA ASN A 117 -4.16 -7.99 19.87
C ASN A 117 -3.98 -6.47 19.95
N HIS A 118 -3.20 -5.92 19.01
CA HIS A 118 -2.82 -4.52 19.00
C HIS A 118 -2.97 -3.92 17.59
N TYR A 119 -3.61 -2.76 17.48
CA TYR A 119 -4.00 -2.17 16.19
C TYR A 119 -2.84 -1.61 15.35
N ALA A 120 -1.71 -1.22 15.97
CA ALA A 120 -0.71 -0.35 15.33
C ALA A 120 -0.15 -0.91 14.01
N TYR A 121 0.21 -2.19 13.98
CA TYR A 121 0.73 -2.82 12.77
C TYR A 121 -0.38 -3.32 11.84
N GLY A 122 -1.63 -3.40 12.33
CA GLY A 122 -2.82 -3.65 11.51
C GLY A 122 -3.15 -2.52 10.53
N SER A 123 -2.53 -1.36 10.69
CA SER A 123 -2.60 -0.23 9.74
C SER A 123 -2.17 -0.59 8.31
N ILE A 124 -1.47 -1.69 8.10
CA ILE A 124 -1.15 -2.22 6.76
C ILE A 124 -2.41 -2.45 5.92
N GLN A 125 -3.55 -2.71 6.57
CA GLN A 125 -4.82 -2.94 5.87
C GLN A 125 -5.27 -1.73 5.06
N GLU A 126 -4.99 -0.49 5.50
CA GLU A 126 -5.25 0.70 4.70
C GLU A 126 -4.53 0.63 3.36
N TRP A 127 -3.24 0.28 3.36
CA TRP A 127 -2.46 0.13 2.15
C TRP A 127 -2.98 -1.03 1.27
N MET A 128 -3.39 -2.14 1.88
CA MET A 128 -3.96 -3.26 1.14
C MET A 128 -5.27 -2.86 0.42
N PHE A 129 -6.13 -2.09 1.05
CA PHE A 129 -7.35 -1.59 0.40
C PHE A 129 -7.05 -0.55 -0.68
N ARG A 130 -6.20 0.43 -0.38
CA ARG A 130 -5.96 1.58 -1.25
C ARG A 130 -5.09 1.27 -2.45
N HIS A 131 -4.05 0.46 -2.24
CA HIS A 131 -3.05 0.19 -3.27
C HIS A 131 -3.13 -1.24 -3.80
N VAL A 132 -3.14 -2.26 -2.94
CA VAL A 132 -3.18 -3.65 -3.41
C VAL A 132 -4.48 -3.93 -4.13
N ALA A 133 -5.62 -3.73 -3.50
CA ALA A 133 -6.92 -3.89 -4.13
C ALA A 133 -7.28 -2.70 -5.02
N GLY A 134 -6.93 -1.48 -4.58
CA GLY A 134 -7.10 -0.26 -5.36
C GLY A 134 -8.40 0.49 -5.11
N ILE A 135 -9.11 0.28 -3.99
CA ILE A 135 -10.29 1.07 -3.65
C ILE A 135 -9.91 2.32 -2.86
N ASN A 136 -10.11 3.50 -3.45
CA ASN A 136 -9.79 4.77 -2.83
C ASN A 136 -11.02 5.67 -2.70
N THR A 137 -11.21 6.28 -1.54
CA THR A 137 -12.13 7.40 -1.37
C THR A 137 -11.49 8.66 -1.91
N MET A 138 -12.29 9.57 -2.46
CA MET A 138 -11.80 10.79 -3.07
C MET A 138 -12.17 12.02 -2.21
N GLU A 139 -11.17 12.82 -1.83
CA GLU A 139 -11.40 14.06 -1.07
C GLU A 139 -12.27 15.06 -1.82
N SER A 140 -12.18 15.08 -3.15
CA SER A 140 -13.01 15.91 -4.02
C SER A 140 -14.49 15.50 -4.06
N HIS A 141 -14.79 14.25 -3.66
CA HIS A 141 -16.13 13.66 -3.68
C HIS A 141 -16.48 13.01 -2.33
N PRO A 142 -16.69 13.81 -1.28
CA PRO A 142 -17.02 13.29 0.04
C PRO A 142 -18.36 12.55 0.02
N GLY A 143 -18.51 11.54 0.88
CA GLY A 143 -19.76 10.76 1.00
C GLY A 143 -19.75 9.45 0.21
N VAL A 144 -18.62 9.11 -0.44
CA VAL A 144 -18.41 7.79 -1.09
C VAL A 144 -19.43 7.44 -2.17
N ARG A 145 -19.97 8.45 -2.87
CA ARG A 145 -20.77 8.25 -4.10
C ARG A 145 -19.89 8.12 -5.32
N THR A 146 -18.65 8.59 -5.23
CA THR A 146 -17.62 8.40 -6.25
C THR A 146 -16.37 7.86 -5.56
N VAL A 147 -15.84 6.74 -6.04
CA VAL A 147 -14.59 6.15 -5.60
C VAL A 147 -13.58 6.12 -6.75
N GLN A 148 -12.33 5.87 -6.43
CA GLN A 148 -11.33 5.60 -7.44
C GLN A 148 -10.85 4.15 -7.32
N PHE A 149 -10.87 3.42 -8.44
CA PHE A 149 -10.21 2.14 -8.59
C PHE A 149 -8.81 2.33 -9.19
N ALA A 150 -7.78 2.08 -8.40
CA ALA A 150 -6.38 2.28 -8.80
C ALA A 150 -5.49 1.15 -8.24
N PRO A 151 -5.65 -0.09 -8.69
CA PRO A 151 -4.89 -1.22 -8.17
C PRO A 151 -3.42 -1.13 -8.57
N THR A 152 -2.55 -1.49 -7.63
CA THR A 152 -1.12 -1.68 -7.88
C THR A 152 -0.85 -3.18 -7.95
N LEU A 153 -0.66 -3.69 -9.15
CA LEU A 153 -0.49 -5.13 -9.38
C LEU A 153 0.89 -5.60 -8.92
N ASN A 154 0.94 -6.83 -8.41
CA ASN A 154 2.21 -7.49 -8.09
C ASN A 154 2.16 -8.97 -8.47
N TRP A 155 3.21 -9.43 -9.15
CA TRP A 155 3.28 -10.78 -9.67
C TRP A 155 3.39 -11.85 -8.58
N ASP A 156 4.02 -11.56 -7.46
CA ASP A 156 4.18 -12.52 -6.36
C ASP A 156 2.87 -12.74 -5.61
N LEU A 157 2.02 -11.71 -5.51
CA LEU A 157 0.68 -11.83 -4.94
C LEU A 157 -0.31 -12.50 -5.90
N ARG A 158 -0.23 -12.20 -7.20
CA ARG A 158 -1.00 -12.75 -8.31
C ARG A 158 -2.48 -12.34 -8.38
N TYR A 159 -3.15 -12.12 -7.28
CA TYR A 159 -4.54 -11.63 -7.24
C TYR A 159 -4.82 -10.87 -5.96
N ALA A 160 -5.80 -9.98 -6.02
CA ALA A 160 -6.45 -9.43 -4.85
C ALA A 160 -7.94 -9.20 -5.10
N GLU A 161 -8.72 -9.28 -4.05
CA GLU A 161 -10.14 -8.94 -4.04
C GLU A 161 -10.46 -8.11 -2.81
N ALA A 162 -11.25 -7.06 -2.99
CA ALA A 162 -11.79 -6.28 -1.89
C ALA A 162 -13.21 -5.84 -2.16
N LYS A 163 -13.98 -5.73 -1.07
CA LYS A 163 -15.34 -5.20 -1.06
C LYS A 163 -15.43 -4.09 -0.02
N TYR A 164 -16.07 -3.01 -0.39
CA TYR A 164 -16.29 -1.88 0.48
C TYR A 164 -17.78 -1.58 0.57
N ASP A 165 -18.39 -1.95 1.69
CA ASP A 165 -19.79 -1.70 1.98
C ASP A 165 -19.94 -0.26 2.49
N SER A 166 -20.34 0.64 1.61
CA SER A 166 -20.54 2.05 1.90
C SER A 166 -22.01 2.35 2.18
N ALA A 167 -22.28 3.53 2.73
CA ALA A 167 -23.66 4.02 2.89
C ALA A 167 -24.44 4.14 1.56
N SER A 168 -23.72 4.20 0.44
CA SER A 168 -24.28 4.29 -0.91
C SER A 168 -24.38 2.94 -1.63
N GLY A 169 -23.90 1.86 -1.02
CA GLY A 169 -23.89 0.51 -1.55
C GLY A 169 -22.50 -0.12 -1.61
N MET A 170 -22.45 -1.32 -2.15
CA MET A 170 -21.24 -2.15 -2.20
C MET A 170 -20.40 -1.84 -3.44
N TYR A 171 -19.17 -1.38 -3.22
CA TYR A 171 -18.13 -1.37 -4.25
C TYR A 171 -17.31 -2.64 -4.14
N SER A 172 -16.92 -3.24 -5.27
CA SER A 172 -15.98 -4.34 -5.28
C SER A 172 -14.95 -4.21 -6.39
N ILE A 173 -13.78 -4.75 -6.16
CA ILE A 173 -12.75 -4.93 -7.16
C ILE A 173 -12.08 -6.28 -6.95
N ARG A 174 -11.82 -6.98 -8.05
CA ARG A 174 -10.95 -8.14 -8.09
C ARG A 174 -10.03 -8.01 -9.29
N TRP A 175 -8.75 -8.22 -9.08
CA TRP A 175 -7.79 -8.40 -10.16
C TRP A 175 -7.07 -9.73 -10.01
N GLU A 176 -6.72 -10.34 -11.15
CA GLU A 176 -6.02 -11.62 -11.21
C GLU A 176 -5.10 -11.65 -12.42
N LEU A 177 -3.82 -11.98 -12.18
CA LEU A 177 -2.81 -12.14 -13.22
C LEU A 177 -2.83 -13.58 -13.73
N SER A 178 -3.21 -13.77 -14.99
CA SER A 178 -3.18 -15.08 -15.65
C SER A 178 -1.76 -15.44 -16.09
N ASP A 179 -1.01 -14.47 -16.58
CA ASP A 179 0.40 -14.55 -16.95
C ASP A 179 1.07 -13.17 -16.81
N LYS A 180 2.31 -13.02 -17.31
CA LYS A 180 3.07 -11.75 -17.17
C LYS A 180 2.54 -10.58 -18.01
N GLU A 181 1.65 -10.84 -18.94
CA GLU A 181 1.15 -9.86 -19.89
C GLU A 181 -0.36 -9.61 -19.73
N HIS A 182 -1.09 -10.53 -19.07
CA HIS A 182 -2.53 -10.45 -18.98
C HIS A 182 -3.03 -10.37 -17.54
N VAL A 183 -3.91 -9.42 -17.31
CA VAL A 183 -4.67 -9.25 -16.06
C VAL A 183 -6.15 -9.20 -16.35
N THR A 184 -6.94 -9.89 -15.54
CA THR A 184 -8.39 -9.74 -15.51
C THR A 184 -8.73 -8.83 -14.33
N ILE A 185 -9.48 -7.76 -14.58
CA ILE A 185 -9.95 -6.84 -13.54
C ILE A 185 -11.48 -6.79 -13.62
N THR A 186 -12.14 -7.09 -12.51
CA THR A 186 -13.59 -6.97 -12.34
C THR A 186 -13.85 -5.87 -11.32
N MET A 187 -14.71 -4.93 -11.66
CA MET A 187 -15.10 -3.81 -10.82
C MET A 187 -16.61 -3.69 -10.76
N ASP A 188 -17.18 -3.58 -9.56
CA ASP A 188 -18.61 -3.36 -9.38
C ASP A 188 -18.84 -1.98 -8.74
N VAL A 189 -19.71 -1.20 -9.36
CA VAL A 189 -20.12 0.12 -8.90
C VAL A 189 -21.61 0.04 -8.50
N PRO A 190 -21.98 0.44 -7.27
CA PRO A 190 -23.37 0.36 -6.83
C PRO A 190 -24.27 1.34 -7.60
N PHE A 191 -25.57 1.05 -7.57
CA PHE A 191 -26.57 1.90 -8.22
C PHE A 191 -26.52 3.35 -7.69
N ASP A 192 -26.71 4.31 -8.58
CA ASP A 192 -26.64 5.77 -8.28
C ASP A 192 -25.26 6.25 -7.75
N CYS A 193 -24.21 5.52 -8.09
CA CYS A 193 -22.83 5.83 -7.79
C CYS A 193 -21.98 5.81 -9.06
N THR A 194 -20.76 6.36 -8.98
CA THR A 194 -19.79 6.35 -10.06
C THR A 194 -18.41 5.91 -9.54
N ALA A 195 -17.51 5.56 -10.43
CA ALA A 195 -16.11 5.36 -10.06
C ALA A 195 -15.18 5.88 -11.18
N GLU A 196 -13.95 6.23 -10.78
CA GLU A 196 -12.87 6.51 -11.70
C GLU A 196 -11.90 5.32 -11.70
N ALA A 197 -11.67 4.68 -12.83
CA ALA A 197 -10.63 3.66 -12.94
C ALA A 197 -9.32 4.27 -13.46
N VAL A 198 -8.22 4.06 -12.73
CA VAL A 198 -6.86 4.48 -13.10
C VAL A 198 -6.03 3.23 -13.33
N LEU A 199 -5.77 2.91 -14.58
CA LEU A 199 -5.16 1.65 -15.01
C LEU A 199 -3.84 1.90 -15.76
N PRO A 200 -2.77 2.35 -15.09
CA PRO A 200 -1.50 2.70 -15.73
C PRO A 200 -0.77 1.50 -16.34
N MET A 201 -1.16 0.27 -15.96
CA MET A 201 -0.61 -0.97 -16.49
C MET A 201 -1.13 -1.31 -17.90
N VAL A 202 -2.19 -0.66 -18.38
CA VAL A 202 -2.74 -0.93 -19.72
C VAL A 202 -1.76 -0.48 -20.79
N ALA A 203 -1.35 -1.41 -21.64
CA ALA A 203 -0.47 -1.11 -22.77
C ALA A 203 -1.16 -0.15 -23.75
N LYS A 204 -0.37 0.70 -24.41
CA LYS A 204 -0.91 1.66 -25.39
C LYS A 204 -1.71 1.01 -26.51
N SER A 205 -1.31 -0.21 -26.93
CA SER A 205 -1.99 -1.02 -27.95
C SER A 205 -3.37 -1.52 -27.50
N GLU A 206 -3.61 -1.61 -26.19
CA GLU A 206 -4.86 -2.15 -25.64
C GLU A 206 -5.85 -1.07 -25.20
N LYS A 207 -5.47 0.21 -25.27
CA LYS A 207 -6.31 1.32 -24.80
C LYS A 207 -7.64 1.43 -25.54
N GLU A 208 -7.67 1.12 -26.84
CA GLU A 208 -8.92 1.12 -27.61
C GLU A 208 -9.86 0.01 -27.16
N ALA A 209 -9.35 -1.21 -26.94
CA ALA A 209 -10.14 -2.33 -26.46
C ALA A 209 -10.68 -2.08 -25.03
N VAL A 210 -9.85 -1.48 -24.16
CA VAL A 210 -10.29 -1.09 -22.82
C VAL A 210 -11.34 0.02 -22.88
N ALA A 211 -11.20 0.98 -23.81
CA ALA A 211 -12.19 2.05 -24.00
C ALA A 211 -13.51 1.55 -24.57
N GLU A 212 -13.54 0.46 -25.32
CA GLU A 212 -14.79 -0.19 -25.75
C GLU A 212 -15.61 -0.74 -24.57
N VAL A 213 -14.94 -1.15 -23.49
CA VAL A 213 -15.58 -1.71 -22.29
C VAL A 213 -15.87 -0.63 -21.25
N LEU A 214 -14.91 0.23 -20.96
CA LEU A 214 -14.96 1.19 -19.85
C LEU A 214 -15.37 2.61 -20.29
N GLY A 215 -15.54 2.86 -21.58
CA GLY A 215 -15.70 4.20 -22.12
C GLY A 215 -14.37 4.90 -22.42
N SER A 216 -14.43 6.13 -22.91
CA SER A 216 -13.25 6.88 -23.33
C SER A 216 -12.38 7.29 -22.12
N GLU A 217 -11.07 7.17 -22.28
CA GLU A 217 -10.10 7.68 -21.29
C GLU A 217 -10.06 9.21 -21.34
N GLU A 218 -10.23 9.84 -20.19
CA GLU A 218 -10.01 11.27 -20.00
C GLU A 218 -8.95 11.52 -18.91
N ASN A 219 -7.86 12.19 -19.26
CA ASN A 219 -6.77 12.52 -18.33
C ASN A 219 -6.19 11.30 -17.57
N GLY A 220 -6.08 10.13 -18.22
CA GLY A 220 -5.58 8.90 -17.63
C GLY A 220 -6.60 8.14 -16.78
N ARG A 221 -7.89 8.45 -16.90
CA ARG A 221 -8.97 7.86 -16.12
C ARG A 221 -10.11 7.43 -17.01
N TYR A 222 -10.78 6.34 -16.61
CA TYR A 222 -12.05 5.88 -17.17
C TYR A 222 -13.15 6.15 -16.17
N LEU A 223 -14.24 6.79 -16.60
CA LEU A 223 -15.42 7.00 -15.75
C LEU A 223 -16.35 5.78 -15.85
N LEU A 224 -16.63 5.16 -14.71
CA LEU A 224 -17.47 3.98 -14.61
C LEU A 224 -18.85 4.37 -14.07
N GLU A 225 -19.88 3.96 -14.78
CA GLU A 225 -21.28 4.03 -14.37
C GLU A 225 -21.66 2.78 -13.54
N PRO A 226 -22.85 2.74 -12.89
CA PRO A 226 -23.31 1.59 -12.12
C PRO A 226 -23.29 0.27 -12.89
N GLY A 227 -22.80 -0.80 -12.26
CA GLY A 227 -22.85 -2.17 -12.79
C GLY A 227 -21.68 -2.57 -13.68
N HIS A 228 -20.57 -1.86 -13.64
CA HIS A 228 -19.33 -2.24 -14.37
C HIS A 228 -18.57 -3.34 -13.67
#